data_a250f9e374a791f94edaa7ef27fcc5a9
#
_entry.id   a250f9e374a791f94edaa7ef27fcc5a9
#
_cell.length_a   1.000
_cell.length_b   1.000
_cell.length_c   1.000
_cell.angle_alpha   90.00
_cell.angle_beta   90.00
_cell.angle_gamma   90.00
#
_symmetry.space_group_name_H-M   'P 1'
#
loop_
_entity.id
_entity.type
_entity.pdbx_description
1 polymer ?
#
loop_
_entity_poly.entity_id
_entity_poly.type
_entity_poly.pdbx_seq_one_letter_code
_entity_poly.pdbx_strand_id
1 'polypeptide(L)'
;MTYVISDLHGDLAGLRSVLEQIRLRPEDTLYILGDVMDRLPDGVAILRWLMACPNCRMLLGNHELMMLNYLDEPSERNRWQWFRNGGEVTLKAFLALPEAERRAITAFLRARPLQAELRIGEWNYLLVHAAPLR
;
A
#
# COMPACT_ATOMS: atom_id res chain seq x y z
N MET A 1 -16.45 12.67 -4.89
CA MET A 1 -15.11 13.10 -5.33
C MET A 1 -14.15 11.92 -5.28
N THR A 2 -13.28 11.81 -6.25
CA THR A 2 -12.25 10.78 -6.30
C THR A 2 -10.88 11.40 -6.10
N TYR A 3 -10.12 10.89 -5.15
CA TYR A 3 -8.77 11.34 -4.85
C TYR A 3 -7.76 10.23 -5.15
N VAL A 4 -6.57 10.62 -5.57
CA VAL A 4 -5.47 9.68 -5.87
C VAL A 4 -4.20 10.16 -5.18
N ILE A 5 -3.57 9.28 -4.42
CA ILE A 5 -2.27 9.53 -3.78
C ILE A 5 -1.37 8.31 -3.98
N SER A 6 -0.07 8.47 -3.77
CA SER A 6 0.90 7.39 -3.91
C SER A 6 2.11 7.59 -3.02
N ASP A 7 2.88 6.51 -2.85
CA ASP A 7 4.22 6.53 -2.24
C ASP A 7 4.24 7.13 -0.83
N LEU A 8 3.42 6.56 0.05
CA LEU A 8 3.32 6.98 1.44
C LEU A 8 4.56 6.60 2.26
N HIS A 9 5.20 5.47 1.94
CA HIS A 9 6.43 4.99 2.57
C HIS A 9 6.45 5.11 4.10
N GLY A 10 5.35 4.67 4.73
CA GLY A 10 5.24 4.65 6.18
C GLY A 10 5.06 6.00 6.84
N ASP A 11 4.72 7.03 6.08
CA ASP A 11 4.50 8.39 6.60
C ASP A 11 3.05 8.58 7.03
N LEU A 12 2.72 8.11 8.22
CA LEU A 12 1.38 8.24 8.78
C LEU A 12 0.98 9.69 9.03
N ALA A 13 1.90 10.52 9.49
CA ALA A 13 1.65 11.94 9.74
C ALA A 13 1.30 12.67 8.43
N GLY A 14 2.03 12.36 7.35
CA GLY A 14 1.75 12.91 6.03
C GLY A 14 0.37 12.48 5.50
N LEU A 15 0.02 11.21 5.68
CA LEU A 15 -1.30 10.70 5.31
C LEU A 15 -2.41 11.44 6.07
N ARG A 16 -2.26 11.59 7.39
CA ARG A 16 -3.25 12.31 8.21
C ARG A 16 -3.42 13.74 7.74
N SER A 17 -2.32 14.42 7.40
CA SER A 17 -2.35 15.78 6.89
C SER A 17 -3.15 15.88 5.59
N VAL A 18 -2.93 14.96 4.65
CA VAL A 18 -3.68 14.91 3.39
C VAL A 18 -5.17 14.67 3.67
N LEU A 19 -5.50 13.71 4.53
CA LEU A 19 -6.89 13.40 4.87
C LEU A 19 -7.62 14.60 5.49
N GLU A 20 -6.93 15.38 6.32
CA GLU A 20 -7.48 16.63 6.87
C GLU A 20 -7.75 17.66 5.79
N GLN A 21 -6.83 17.80 4.83
CA GLN A 21 -6.96 18.76 3.73
C GLN A 21 -8.12 18.43 2.80
N ILE A 22 -8.28 17.16 2.43
CA ILE A 22 -9.34 16.74 1.50
C ILE A 22 -10.68 16.53 2.19
N ARG A 23 -10.70 16.36 3.51
CA ARG A 23 -11.91 16.06 4.30
C ARG A 23 -12.69 14.90 3.69
N LEU A 24 -12.01 13.75 3.59
CA LEU A 24 -12.56 12.54 2.97
C LEU A 24 -13.92 12.16 3.59
N ARG A 25 -14.94 12.09 2.75
CA ARG A 25 -16.30 11.74 3.15
C ARG A 25 -16.62 10.31 2.75
N PRO A 26 -17.64 9.67 3.36
CA PRO A 26 -18.02 8.30 3.01
C PRO A 26 -18.37 8.11 1.52
N GLU A 27 -18.90 9.14 0.86
CA GLU A 27 -19.24 9.09 -0.57
C GLU A 27 -18.04 9.32 -1.49
N ASP A 28 -16.90 9.74 -0.94
CA ASP A 28 -15.67 9.92 -1.70
C ASP A 28 -14.94 8.58 -1.85
N THR A 29 -14.08 8.49 -2.85
CA THR A 29 -13.17 7.33 -3.04
C THR A 29 -11.73 7.82 -3.03
N LEU A 30 -10.89 7.16 -2.25
CA LEU A 30 -9.45 7.41 -2.20
C LEU A 30 -8.71 6.22 -2.80
N TYR A 31 -7.96 6.47 -3.87
CA TYR A 31 -7.04 5.50 -4.45
C TYR A 31 -5.63 5.76 -3.96
N ILE A 32 -4.97 4.68 -3.54
CA ILE A 32 -3.56 4.70 -3.16
C ILE A 32 -2.82 3.80 -4.14
N LEU A 33 -1.89 4.35 -4.90
CA LEU A 33 -1.25 3.66 -6.02
C LEU A 33 -0.12 2.73 -5.61
N GLY A 34 -0.01 2.39 -4.32
CA GLY A 34 1.03 1.48 -3.81
C GLY A 34 2.16 2.22 -3.09
N ASP A 35 3.17 1.46 -2.68
CA ASP A 35 4.30 1.94 -1.89
C ASP A 35 3.86 2.61 -0.58
N VAL A 36 3.01 1.90 0.16
CA VAL A 36 2.47 2.34 1.45
C VAL A 36 3.52 2.20 2.55
N MET A 37 4.37 1.22 2.44
CA MET A 37 5.34 0.80 3.46
C MET A 37 6.78 1.15 3.08
N ASP A 38 7.70 0.78 3.97
CA ASP A 38 9.15 0.91 3.84
C ASP A 38 9.66 2.33 4.02
N ARG A 39 10.88 2.44 4.50
CA ARG A 39 11.63 3.68 4.80
C ARG A 39 11.23 4.32 6.12
N LEU A 40 9.96 4.69 6.32
CA LEU A 40 9.45 5.21 7.59
C LEU A 40 8.68 4.12 8.34
N PRO A 41 8.48 4.26 9.68
CA PRO A 41 8.11 3.12 10.51
C PRO A 41 6.63 2.74 10.48
N ASP A 42 5.72 3.56 9.96
CA ASP A 42 4.30 3.39 10.18
C ASP A 42 3.54 2.72 9.01
N GLY A 43 4.28 2.02 8.12
CA GLY A 43 3.66 1.34 6.96
C GLY A 43 2.61 0.31 7.35
N VAL A 44 2.88 -0.50 8.37
CA VAL A 44 1.93 -1.50 8.87
C VAL A 44 0.69 -0.82 9.45
N ALA A 45 0.86 0.28 10.19
CA ALA A 45 -0.27 1.03 10.73
C ALA A 45 -1.15 1.61 9.63
N ILE A 46 -0.54 2.11 8.55
CA ILE A 46 -1.28 2.61 7.38
C ILE A 46 -2.04 1.48 6.70
N LEU A 47 -1.41 0.31 6.49
CA LEU A 47 -2.08 -0.85 5.91
C LEU A 47 -3.31 -1.27 6.72
N ARG A 48 -3.19 -1.31 8.03
CA ARG A 48 -4.33 -1.66 8.91
C ARG A 48 -5.46 -0.66 8.79
N TRP A 49 -5.13 0.63 8.67
CA TRP A 49 -6.12 1.68 8.44
C TRP A 49 -6.81 1.48 7.08
N LEU A 50 -6.05 1.21 6.02
CA LEU A 50 -6.59 0.95 4.68
C LEU A 50 -7.52 -0.25 4.65
N MET A 51 -7.15 -1.33 5.32
CA MET A 51 -7.96 -2.54 5.40
C MET A 51 -9.32 -2.29 6.07
N ALA A 52 -9.38 -1.33 6.99
CA ALA A 52 -10.60 -0.95 7.69
C ALA A 52 -11.38 0.17 6.99
N CYS A 53 -10.86 0.77 5.95
CA CYS A 53 -11.45 1.91 5.26
C CYS A 53 -12.29 1.44 4.05
N PRO A 54 -13.63 1.51 4.10
CA PRO A 54 -14.47 0.92 3.06
C PRO A 54 -14.41 1.66 1.72
N ASN A 55 -14.05 2.92 1.72
CA ASN A 55 -13.97 3.77 0.51
C ASN A 55 -12.55 4.05 0.08
N CYS A 56 -11.59 3.31 0.58
CA CYS A 56 -10.20 3.35 0.13
C CYS A 56 -9.91 2.15 -0.78
N ARG A 57 -9.14 2.39 -1.84
CA ARG A 57 -8.70 1.37 -2.80
C ARG A 57 -7.19 1.46 -2.94
N MET A 58 -6.52 0.31 -2.87
CA MET A 58 -5.07 0.26 -2.97
C MET A 58 -4.64 -0.60 -4.15
N LEU A 59 -3.66 -0.10 -4.90
CA LEU A 59 -2.94 -0.90 -5.88
C LEU A 59 -1.66 -1.45 -5.25
N LEU A 60 -1.15 -2.54 -5.82
CA LEU A 60 0.10 -3.12 -5.37
C LEU A 60 1.27 -2.34 -5.99
N GLY A 61 2.13 -1.79 -5.14
CA GLY A 61 3.38 -1.16 -5.56
C GLY A 61 4.55 -2.16 -5.55
N ASN A 62 5.70 -1.72 -6.05
CA ASN A 62 6.88 -2.57 -6.07
C ASN A 62 7.41 -2.89 -4.67
N HIS A 63 7.23 -2.01 -3.70
CA HIS A 63 7.65 -2.28 -2.32
C HIS A 63 6.82 -3.39 -1.67
N GLU A 64 5.51 -3.39 -1.87
CA GLU A 64 4.65 -4.49 -1.41
C GLU A 64 5.02 -5.81 -2.08
N LEU A 65 5.36 -5.77 -3.36
CA LEU A 65 5.80 -6.95 -4.08
C LEU A 65 7.12 -7.51 -3.52
N MET A 66 8.07 -6.63 -3.19
CA MET A 66 9.32 -7.06 -2.54
C MET A 66 9.06 -7.75 -1.21
N MET A 67 8.14 -7.23 -0.41
CA MET A 67 7.72 -7.87 0.84
C MET A 67 7.14 -9.24 0.59
N LEU A 68 6.19 -9.37 -0.33
CA LEU A 68 5.56 -10.66 -0.65
C LEU A 68 6.58 -11.67 -1.17
N ASN A 69 7.50 -11.25 -2.04
CA ASN A 69 8.56 -12.11 -2.54
C ASN A 69 9.44 -12.66 -1.41
N TYR A 70 9.82 -11.79 -0.46
CA TYR A 70 10.60 -12.21 0.70
C TYR A 70 9.83 -13.17 1.61
N LEU A 71 8.55 -12.90 1.86
CA LEU A 71 7.73 -13.77 2.72
C LEU A 71 7.50 -15.15 2.08
N ASP A 72 7.37 -15.21 0.75
CA ASP A 72 7.21 -16.46 0.02
C ASP A 72 8.51 -17.25 -0.09
N GLU A 73 9.61 -16.55 -0.32
CA GLU A 73 10.96 -17.13 -0.44
C GLU A 73 11.94 -16.26 0.32
N PRO A 74 12.20 -16.57 1.60
CA PRO A 74 13.12 -15.77 2.44
C PRO A 74 14.59 -16.04 2.13
N SER A 75 14.98 -15.86 0.88
CA SER A 75 16.36 -15.97 0.40
C SER A 75 17.15 -14.72 0.76
N GLU A 76 18.49 -14.84 0.74
CA GLU A 76 19.36 -13.68 0.91
C GLU A 76 19.14 -12.62 -0.17
N ARG A 77 18.89 -13.07 -1.42
CA ARG A 77 18.62 -12.19 -2.53
C ARG A 77 17.36 -11.34 -2.31
N ASN A 78 16.26 -11.97 -1.93
CA ASN A 78 14.99 -11.28 -1.69
C ASN A 78 15.08 -10.36 -0.46
N ARG A 79 15.77 -10.82 0.59
CA ARG A 79 16.04 -10.02 1.77
C ARG A 79 16.84 -8.77 1.43
N TRP A 80 17.95 -8.94 0.69
CA TRP A 80 18.82 -7.84 0.29
C TRP A 80 18.07 -6.82 -0.55
N GLN A 81 17.29 -7.28 -1.52
CA GLN A 81 16.51 -6.41 -2.41
C GLN A 81 15.52 -5.56 -1.60
N TRP A 82 14.79 -6.17 -0.70
CA TRP A 82 13.80 -5.46 0.11
C TRP A 82 14.44 -4.55 1.15
N PHE A 83 15.42 -5.03 1.89
CA PHE A 83 16.08 -4.26 2.94
C PHE A 83 16.84 -3.06 2.39
N ARG A 84 17.51 -3.23 1.24
CA ARG A 84 18.15 -2.13 0.53
C ARG A 84 17.18 -1.00 0.19
N ASN A 85 15.91 -1.32 -0.02
CA ASN A 85 14.86 -0.37 -0.34
C ASN A 85 14.04 0.07 0.89
N GLY A 86 14.52 -0.20 2.09
CA GLY A 86 13.91 0.29 3.33
C GLY A 86 12.93 -0.65 4.00
N GLY A 87 12.93 -1.95 3.65
CA GLY A 87 11.96 -2.91 4.15
C GLY A 87 12.17 -3.37 5.59
N GLU A 88 13.34 -3.13 6.17
CA GLU A 88 13.66 -3.60 7.51
C GLU A 88 12.69 -3.10 8.58
N VAL A 89 12.34 -1.81 8.53
CA VAL A 89 11.39 -1.22 9.48
C VAL A 89 10.00 -1.84 9.35
N THR A 90 9.59 -2.16 8.13
CA THR A 90 8.30 -2.82 7.87
C THR A 90 8.30 -4.24 8.40
N LEU A 91 9.34 -5.02 8.15
CA LEU A 91 9.44 -6.39 8.64
C LEU A 91 9.41 -6.44 10.16
N LYS A 92 10.13 -5.54 10.83
CA LYS A 92 10.13 -5.45 12.28
C LYS A 92 8.72 -5.21 12.84
N ALA A 93 7.99 -4.25 12.28
CA ALA A 93 6.62 -3.94 12.69
C ALA A 93 5.67 -5.11 12.39
N PHE A 94 5.83 -5.74 11.23
CA PHE A 94 5.03 -6.89 10.80
C PHE A 94 5.21 -8.09 11.73
N LEU A 95 6.45 -8.44 12.06
CA LEU A 95 6.76 -9.57 12.94
C LEU A 95 6.29 -9.35 14.39
N ALA A 96 6.10 -8.09 14.80
CA ALA A 96 5.55 -7.78 16.12
C ALA A 96 4.03 -8.02 16.22
N LEU A 97 3.35 -8.25 15.11
CA LEU A 97 1.91 -8.51 15.09
C LEU A 97 1.60 -9.98 15.42
N PRO A 98 0.42 -10.28 15.99
CA PRO A 98 -0.08 -11.64 16.08
C PRO A 98 -0.18 -12.32 14.71
N GLU A 99 -0.04 -13.63 14.68
CA GLU A 99 -0.06 -14.41 13.43
C GLU A 99 -1.32 -14.17 12.60
N ALA A 100 -2.49 -14.08 13.24
CA ALA A 100 -3.74 -13.84 12.55
C ALA A 100 -3.75 -12.50 11.79
N GLU A 101 -3.20 -11.46 12.41
CA GLU A 101 -3.08 -10.14 11.77
C GLU A 101 -2.07 -10.15 10.62
N ARG A 102 -0.95 -10.85 10.79
CA ARG A 102 0.04 -11.03 9.71
C ARG A 102 -0.57 -11.72 8.51
N ARG A 103 -1.34 -12.78 8.72
CA ARG A 103 -2.05 -13.48 7.64
C ARG A 103 -3.08 -12.59 6.94
N ALA A 104 -3.80 -11.79 7.70
CA ALA A 104 -4.77 -10.85 7.15
C ALA A 104 -4.10 -9.81 6.25
N ILE A 105 -2.99 -9.24 6.68
CA ILE A 105 -2.21 -8.29 5.88
C ILE A 105 -1.69 -8.94 4.60
N THR A 106 -1.11 -10.13 4.71
CA THR A 106 -0.57 -10.86 3.57
C THR A 106 -1.66 -11.16 2.54
N ALA A 107 -2.82 -11.64 3.00
CA ALA A 107 -3.95 -11.92 2.13
C ALA A 107 -4.48 -10.64 1.46
N PHE A 108 -4.55 -9.55 2.20
CA PHE A 108 -4.95 -8.25 1.67
C PHE A 108 -4.01 -7.80 0.55
N LEU A 109 -2.70 -7.85 0.78
CA LEU A 109 -1.71 -7.45 -0.22
C LEU A 109 -1.77 -8.33 -1.47
N ARG A 110 -1.88 -9.65 -1.32
CA ARG A 110 -1.97 -10.58 -2.44
C ARG A 110 -3.19 -10.33 -3.31
N ALA A 111 -4.27 -9.82 -2.73
CA ALA A 111 -5.50 -9.53 -3.44
C ALA A 111 -5.50 -8.15 -4.12
N ARG A 112 -4.46 -7.33 -3.94
CA ARG A 112 -4.43 -5.99 -4.54
C ARG A 112 -4.13 -6.07 -6.03
N PRO A 113 -4.90 -5.32 -6.84
CA PRO A 113 -4.63 -5.26 -8.28
C PRO A 113 -3.39 -4.42 -8.58
N LEU A 114 -2.80 -4.65 -9.75
CA LEU A 114 -1.68 -3.85 -10.25
C LEU A 114 -2.14 -2.58 -10.93
N GLN A 115 -3.39 -2.53 -11.33
CA GLN A 115 -3.98 -1.39 -12.03
C GLN A 115 -5.46 -1.29 -11.74
N ALA A 116 -6.03 -0.12 -11.95
CA ALA A 116 -7.46 0.10 -11.86
C ALA A 116 -7.92 1.03 -12.97
N GLU A 117 -9.05 0.71 -13.57
CA GLU A 117 -9.71 1.57 -14.53
C GLU A 117 -10.87 2.29 -13.86
N LEU A 118 -11.00 3.58 -14.10
CA LEU A 118 -12.15 4.34 -13.61
C LEU A 118 -12.60 5.37 -14.63
N ARG A 119 -13.89 5.64 -14.60
CA ARG A 119 -14.50 6.64 -15.44
C ARG A 119 -15.01 7.81 -14.59
N ILE A 120 -14.60 9.02 -14.96
CA ILE A 120 -15.07 10.24 -14.31
C ILE A 120 -15.59 11.16 -15.42
N GLY A 121 -16.91 11.42 -15.42
CA GLY A 121 -17.55 12.15 -16.50
C GLY A 121 -17.39 11.43 -17.83
N GLU A 122 -16.80 12.08 -18.82
CA GLU A 122 -16.56 11.53 -20.16
C GLU A 122 -15.18 10.88 -20.31
N TRP A 123 -14.34 10.94 -19.28
CA TRP A 123 -12.95 10.48 -19.34
C TRP A 123 -12.77 9.12 -18.67
N ASN A 124 -11.98 8.29 -19.33
CA ASN A 124 -11.51 7.02 -18.77
C ASN A 124 -10.08 7.19 -18.29
N TYR A 125 -9.81 6.73 -17.07
CA TYR A 125 -8.49 6.82 -16.45
C TYR A 125 -7.98 5.41 -16.16
N LEU A 126 -6.69 5.19 -16.45
CA LEU A 126 -5.98 3.98 -16.02
C LEU A 126 -5.02 4.38 -14.90
N LEU A 127 -5.25 3.84 -13.72
CA LEU A 127 -4.37 4.06 -12.56
C LEU A 127 -3.38 2.91 -12.46
N VAL A 128 -2.11 3.24 -12.32
CA VAL A 128 -1.01 2.27 -12.16
C VAL A 128 0.02 2.85 -11.21
N HIS A 129 0.73 1.97 -10.48
CA HIS A 129 1.89 2.38 -9.70
C HIS A 129 3.12 2.59 -10.61
N ALA A 130 3.29 1.71 -11.57
CA ALA A 130 4.35 1.74 -12.55
C ALA A 130 3.77 1.54 -13.95
N ALA A 131 4.63 1.59 -14.98
CA ALA A 131 4.19 1.34 -16.34
C ALA A 131 3.46 0.00 -16.45
N PRO A 132 2.31 -0.07 -17.16
CA PRO A 132 1.58 -1.32 -17.33
C PRO A 132 2.48 -2.39 -17.96
N LEU A 133 2.39 -3.59 -17.44
CA LEU A 133 3.04 -4.74 -18.07
C LEU A 133 2.35 -5.00 -19.41
N ARG A 134 3.14 -5.09 -20.43
CA ARG A 134 2.67 -5.41 -21.78
C ARG A 134 2.64 -6.91 -22.01
#